data_d8830d590764279d2283d8b05baa482a
#
_entry.id   d8830d590764279d2283d8b05baa482a
#
_cell.length_a   1.000
_cell.length_b   1.000
_cell.length_c   1.000
_cell.angle_alpha   90.00
_cell.angle_beta   90.00
_cell.angle_gamma   90.00
#
_symmetry.space_group_name_H-M   'P 1'
#
loop_
_entity.id
_entity.type
_entity.pdbx_description
1 polymer ?
#
loop_
_entity_poly.entity_id
_entity_poly.type
_entity_poly.pdbx_seq_one_letter_code
_entity_poly.pdbx_strand_id
1 'polypeptide(L)'
;VIGGGVCGIQTALDLGDMGFKTYMVERHPTIGGRMGQLDKTFPTLDCSMCILTPKMVDVSKHENIELITYAEVKQVDGYIGNFHVTVGKKARYVIEEDCTGCGSCVEACPIEIPNYYDEGVGMVKAAYIPFPQAVPLCATIDKDYCIECMLCDQACERGAIDHNQQPSEIKLDVGTIIAATGYDPFDPSGIYQYGYGRYSNVITGMEIERMINAS
;
A
#
# COMPACT_ATOMS: atom_id res chain seq x y z
N VAL A 1 14.90 -3.50 -0.23
CA VAL A 1 14.40 -2.14 -0.48
C VAL A 1 13.28 -1.87 0.49
N ILE A 2 13.32 -0.76 1.21
CA ILE A 2 12.30 -0.35 2.18
C ILE A 2 11.46 0.76 1.54
N GLY A 3 10.18 0.48 1.28
CA GLY A 3 9.22 1.37 0.64
C GLY A 3 8.90 0.98 -0.81
N GLY A 4 7.61 0.83 -1.10
CA GLY A 4 7.04 0.45 -2.40
C GLY A 4 6.55 1.63 -3.23
N GLY A 5 7.08 2.85 -3.02
CA GLY A 5 6.84 4.01 -3.88
C GLY A 5 7.66 3.93 -5.18
N VAL A 6 7.52 4.95 -6.05
CA VAL A 6 8.17 4.98 -7.37
C VAL A 6 9.68 4.75 -7.31
N CYS A 7 10.38 5.32 -6.32
CA CYS A 7 11.81 5.14 -6.12
C CYS A 7 12.13 3.68 -5.75
N GLY A 8 11.41 3.09 -4.81
CA GLY A 8 11.61 1.70 -4.40
C GLY A 8 11.30 0.70 -5.52
N ILE A 9 10.21 0.93 -6.26
CA ILE A 9 9.81 0.13 -7.42
C ILE A 9 10.93 0.13 -8.46
N GLN A 10 11.41 1.32 -8.87
CA GLN A 10 12.49 1.41 -9.87
C GLN A 10 13.78 0.76 -9.36
N THR A 11 14.15 1.01 -8.10
CA THR A 11 15.35 0.41 -7.50
C THR A 11 15.26 -1.11 -7.48
N ALA A 12 14.10 -1.67 -7.12
CA ALA A 12 13.94 -3.13 -7.07
C ALA A 12 14.00 -3.75 -8.47
N LEU A 13 13.41 -3.10 -9.48
CA LEU A 13 13.51 -3.56 -10.88
C LEU A 13 14.95 -3.53 -11.36
N ASP A 14 15.66 -2.42 -11.17
CA ASP A 14 17.06 -2.30 -11.59
C ASP A 14 17.95 -3.39 -10.94
N LEU A 15 17.75 -3.65 -9.64
CA LEU A 15 18.48 -4.70 -8.93
C LEU A 15 18.09 -6.10 -9.41
N GLY A 16 16.80 -6.35 -9.61
CA GLY A 16 16.27 -7.61 -10.12
C GLY A 16 16.80 -7.93 -11.51
N ASP A 17 16.81 -6.95 -12.42
CA ASP A 17 17.34 -7.05 -13.77
C ASP A 17 18.86 -7.33 -13.79
N MET A 18 19.59 -6.81 -12.79
CA MET A 18 21.00 -7.12 -12.57
C MET A 18 21.22 -8.52 -11.99
N GLY A 19 20.17 -9.28 -11.67
CA GLY A 19 20.23 -10.64 -11.13
C GLY A 19 20.35 -10.69 -9.60
N PHE A 20 20.17 -9.60 -8.87
CA PHE A 20 20.21 -9.60 -7.41
C PHE A 20 18.86 -10.02 -6.81
N LYS A 21 18.87 -11.00 -5.90
CA LYS A 21 17.69 -11.29 -5.07
C LYS A 21 17.34 -10.06 -4.24
N THR A 22 16.15 -9.53 -4.45
CA THR A 22 15.69 -8.28 -3.86
C THR A 22 14.40 -8.49 -3.09
N TYR A 23 14.39 -8.11 -1.82
CA TYR A 23 13.17 -8.04 -0.99
C TYR A 23 12.66 -6.60 -1.00
N MET A 24 11.39 -6.40 -1.36
CA MET A 24 10.72 -5.10 -1.25
C MET A 24 9.72 -5.15 -0.11
N VAL A 25 9.91 -4.31 0.92
CA VAL A 25 9.02 -4.21 2.08
C VAL A 25 8.21 -2.94 1.99
N GLU A 26 6.87 -3.06 2.00
CA GLU A 26 5.93 -1.93 1.94
C GLU A 26 4.96 -1.97 3.13
N ARG A 27 4.81 -0.82 3.81
CA ARG A 27 3.95 -0.70 5.00
C ARG A 27 2.45 -0.76 4.71
N HIS A 28 2.07 -0.38 3.48
CA HIS A 28 0.68 -0.38 3.02
C HIS A 28 0.30 -1.72 2.38
N PRO A 29 -1.00 -2.01 2.23
CA PRO A 29 -1.46 -3.24 1.59
C PRO A 29 -1.08 -3.37 0.12
N THR A 30 -0.62 -2.31 -0.52
CA THR A 30 -0.24 -2.25 -1.93
C THR A 30 0.98 -1.35 -2.12
N ILE A 31 1.73 -1.57 -3.19
CA ILE A 31 2.78 -0.65 -3.65
C ILE A 31 2.16 0.48 -4.50
N GLY A 32 2.97 1.50 -4.82
CA GLY A 32 2.58 2.68 -5.61
C GLY A 32 2.95 3.98 -4.92
N GLY A 33 2.84 4.01 -3.60
CA GLY A 33 3.19 5.20 -2.79
C GLY A 33 2.40 6.44 -3.20
N ARG A 34 2.98 7.61 -2.97
CA ARG A 34 2.34 8.91 -3.27
C ARG A 34 2.10 9.13 -4.76
N MET A 35 2.93 8.57 -5.65
CA MET A 35 2.71 8.70 -7.09
C MET A 35 1.39 8.06 -7.52
N GLY A 36 0.97 6.98 -6.86
CA GLY A 36 -0.34 6.36 -7.11
C GLY A 36 -1.53 7.26 -6.77
N GLN A 37 -1.34 8.25 -5.90
CA GLN A 37 -2.37 9.19 -5.48
C GLN A 37 -2.45 10.45 -6.37
N LEU A 38 -1.45 10.71 -7.22
CA LEU A 38 -1.44 11.85 -8.13
C LEU A 38 -2.28 11.61 -9.38
N ASP A 39 -2.95 12.65 -9.89
CA ASP A 39 -3.63 12.60 -11.18
C ASP A 39 -2.61 12.62 -12.33
N LYS A 40 -1.73 13.61 -12.34
CA LYS A 40 -0.76 13.83 -13.41
C LYS A 40 0.67 14.00 -12.88
N THR A 41 1.64 13.63 -13.72
CA THR A 41 3.05 13.93 -13.49
C THR A 41 3.48 15.20 -14.22
N PHE A 42 4.31 16.01 -13.58
CA PHE A 42 4.88 17.21 -14.20
C PHE A 42 6.29 16.92 -14.75
N PRO A 43 6.73 17.59 -15.83
CA PRO A 43 6.05 18.66 -16.59
C PRO A 43 5.19 18.15 -17.75
N THR A 44 5.20 16.85 -18.04
CA THR A 44 4.58 16.24 -19.24
C THR A 44 3.07 16.09 -19.14
N LEU A 45 2.50 16.19 -17.94
CA LEU A 45 1.08 15.96 -17.63
C LEU A 45 0.59 14.56 -18.02
N ASP A 46 1.49 13.59 -17.94
CA ASP A 46 1.13 12.19 -18.15
C ASP A 46 0.31 11.65 -16.98
N CYS A 47 -0.53 10.69 -17.25
CA CYS A 47 -1.29 9.98 -16.22
C CYS A 47 -0.34 9.21 -15.29
N SER A 48 -0.34 9.53 -14.00
CA SER A 48 0.56 8.92 -13.02
C SER A 48 0.39 7.41 -12.92
N MET A 49 -0.84 6.92 -12.88
CA MET A 49 -1.13 5.48 -12.81
C MET A 49 -0.78 4.75 -14.11
N CYS A 50 -0.91 5.41 -15.26
CA CYS A 50 -0.56 4.80 -16.55
C CYS A 50 0.94 4.50 -16.67
N ILE A 51 1.78 5.31 -16.01
CA ILE A 51 3.22 5.10 -15.94
C ILE A 51 3.57 4.09 -14.84
N LEU A 52 2.90 4.18 -13.69
CA LEU A 52 3.25 3.44 -12.49
C LEU A 52 2.77 1.99 -12.54
N THR A 53 1.55 1.73 -13.01
CA THR A 53 0.93 0.40 -13.00
C THR A 53 1.77 -0.67 -13.71
N PRO A 54 2.32 -0.45 -14.93
CA PRO A 54 3.18 -1.44 -15.57
C PRO A 54 4.37 -1.83 -14.68
N LYS A 55 5.04 -0.85 -14.07
CA LYS A 55 6.19 -1.10 -13.18
C LYS A 55 5.80 -1.86 -11.91
N MET A 56 4.62 -1.58 -11.35
CA MET A 56 4.10 -2.33 -10.20
C MET A 56 3.85 -3.79 -10.55
N VAL A 57 3.29 -4.05 -11.74
CA VAL A 57 3.06 -5.40 -12.26
C VAL A 57 4.39 -6.11 -12.53
N ASP A 58 5.38 -5.41 -13.12
CA ASP A 58 6.71 -5.96 -13.36
C ASP A 58 7.38 -6.40 -12.05
N VAL A 59 7.31 -5.57 -10.99
CA VAL A 59 7.80 -5.95 -9.64
C VAL A 59 7.16 -7.25 -9.16
N SER A 60 5.83 -7.38 -9.30
CA SER A 60 5.10 -8.55 -8.78
C SER A 60 5.39 -9.84 -9.55
N LYS A 61 5.87 -9.74 -10.78
CA LYS A 61 6.17 -10.90 -11.65
C LYS A 61 7.64 -11.22 -11.77
N HIS A 62 8.51 -10.35 -11.25
CA HIS A 62 9.94 -10.48 -11.42
C HIS A 62 10.50 -11.62 -10.56
N GLU A 63 11.20 -12.59 -11.17
CA GLU A 63 11.72 -13.79 -10.49
C GLU A 63 12.71 -13.50 -9.35
N ASN A 64 13.47 -12.40 -9.46
CA ASN A 64 14.45 -11.98 -8.46
C ASN A 64 13.88 -11.03 -7.38
N ILE A 65 12.61 -10.61 -7.48
CA ILE A 65 11.99 -9.70 -6.52
C ILE A 65 10.95 -10.45 -5.70
N GLU A 66 11.07 -10.32 -4.39
CA GLU A 66 10.07 -10.80 -3.44
C GLU A 66 9.38 -9.60 -2.80
N LEU A 67 8.09 -9.44 -3.11
CA LEU A 67 7.27 -8.34 -2.62
C LEU A 67 6.62 -8.72 -1.29
N ILE A 68 6.86 -7.94 -0.26
CA ILE A 68 6.32 -8.11 1.08
C ILE A 68 5.51 -6.87 1.42
N THR A 69 4.22 -6.89 1.17
CA THR A 69 3.30 -5.79 1.47
C THR A 69 2.65 -5.94 2.83
N TYR A 70 2.08 -4.85 3.34
CA TYR A 70 1.47 -4.74 4.65
C TYR A 70 2.45 -5.12 5.76
N ALA A 71 3.70 -4.69 5.61
CA ALA A 71 4.82 -5.10 6.45
C ALA A 71 5.77 -3.95 6.75
N GLU A 72 6.39 -4.00 7.90
CA GLU A 72 7.31 -2.97 8.38
C GLU A 72 8.61 -3.61 8.90
N VAL A 73 9.74 -2.97 8.64
CA VAL A 73 11.01 -3.35 9.28
C VAL A 73 10.95 -3.01 10.76
N LYS A 74 11.10 -4.02 11.61
CA LYS A 74 11.05 -3.89 13.07
C LYS A 74 12.42 -3.74 13.68
N GLN A 75 13.40 -4.47 13.14
CA GLN A 75 14.77 -4.50 13.69
C GLN A 75 15.78 -4.74 12.57
N VAL A 76 16.92 -4.11 12.68
CA VAL A 76 18.09 -4.30 11.82
C VAL A 76 19.30 -4.49 12.69
N ASP A 77 19.97 -5.62 12.52
CA ASP A 77 21.22 -5.96 13.18
C ASP A 77 22.32 -6.25 12.14
N GLY A 78 23.56 -6.31 12.59
CA GLY A 78 24.69 -6.66 11.73
C GLY A 78 25.47 -5.45 11.21
N TYR A 79 26.09 -5.60 10.05
CA TYR A 79 26.98 -4.60 9.45
C TYR A 79 26.93 -4.70 7.93
N ILE A 80 27.54 -3.75 7.24
CA ILE A 80 27.59 -3.67 5.77
C ILE A 80 28.10 -5.01 5.20
N GLY A 81 27.28 -5.59 4.31
CA GLY A 81 27.52 -6.90 3.71
C GLY A 81 26.85 -8.06 4.46
N ASN A 82 26.38 -7.87 5.69
CA ASN A 82 25.77 -8.92 6.51
C ASN A 82 24.75 -8.35 7.51
N PHE A 83 23.61 -7.92 7.00
CA PHE A 83 22.50 -7.44 7.82
C PHE A 83 21.48 -8.55 8.07
N HIS A 84 21.00 -8.61 9.30
CA HIS A 84 19.88 -9.44 9.74
C HIS A 84 18.67 -8.53 9.98
N VAL A 85 17.64 -8.64 9.14
CA VAL A 85 16.48 -7.76 9.16
C VAL A 85 15.25 -8.54 9.61
N THR A 86 14.59 -8.07 10.67
CA THR A 86 13.29 -8.60 11.08
C THR A 86 12.19 -7.71 10.54
N VAL A 87 11.31 -8.31 9.75
CA VAL A 87 10.14 -7.67 9.13
C VAL A 87 8.88 -8.20 9.78
N GLY A 88 8.06 -7.32 10.34
CA GLY A 88 6.75 -7.66 10.86
C GLY A 88 5.68 -7.49 9.78
N LYS A 89 5.04 -8.59 9.37
CA LYS A 89 3.89 -8.57 8.44
C LYS A 89 2.60 -8.50 9.24
N LYS A 90 1.78 -7.49 8.96
CA LYS A 90 0.47 -7.31 9.60
C LYS A 90 -0.52 -8.34 9.07
N ALA A 91 -1.51 -8.70 9.88
CA ALA A 91 -2.61 -9.53 9.42
C ALA A 91 -3.53 -8.72 8.48
N ARG A 92 -3.73 -9.23 7.28
CA ARG A 92 -4.63 -8.65 6.27
C ARG A 92 -6.06 -9.15 6.44
N TYR A 93 -6.22 -10.26 7.17
CA TYR A 93 -7.46 -11.04 7.34
C TYR A 93 -8.04 -11.54 6.04
N VAL A 94 -7.21 -11.61 5.01
CA VAL A 94 -7.47 -12.18 3.69
C VAL A 94 -6.23 -12.98 3.28
N ILE A 95 -6.43 -14.21 2.84
CA ILE A 95 -5.37 -15.08 2.32
C ILE A 95 -5.04 -14.57 0.91
N GLU A 96 -3.83 -14.03 0.76
CA GLU A 96 -3.42 -13.33 -0.46
C GLU A 96 -3.38 -14.24 -1.67
N GLU A 97 -2.96 -15.49 -1.48
CA GLU A 97 -2.85 -16.51 -2.53
C GLU A 97 -4.22 -16.98 -3.06
N ASP A 98 -5.26 -16.91 -2.24
CA ASP A 98 -6.62 -17.32 -2.59
C ASP A 98 -7.48 -16.17 -3.10
N CYS A 99 -7.09 -14.93 -2.80
CA CYS A 99 -7.84 -13.74 -3.16
C CYS A 99 -7.66 -13.37 -4.63
N THR A 100 -8.77 -13.26 -5.36
CA THR A 100 -8.77 -12.83 -6.77
C THR A 100 -9.00 -11.32 -6.97
N GLY A 101 -9.20 -10.56 -5.89
CA GLY A 101 -9.49 -9.14 -5.98
C GLY A 101 -10.87 -8.82 -6.57
N CYS A 102 -11.84 -9.73 -6.51
CA CYS A 102 -13.15 -9.58 -7.14
C CYS A 102 -14.05 -8.49 -6.53
N GLY A 103 -13.77 -8.07 -5.27
CA GLY A 103 -14.53 -7.03 -4.60
C GLY A 103 -15.81 -7.46 -3.88
N SER A 104 -16.27 -8.72 -3.99
CA SER A 104 -17.52 -9.17 -3.35
C SER A 104 -17.55 -8.94 -1.84
N CYS A 105 -16.41 -9.12 -1.16
CA CYS A 105 -16.28 -8.83 0.27
C CYS A 105 -16.39 -7.33 0.60
N VAL A 106 -15.97 -6.47 -0.34
CA VAL A 106 -16.08 -5.00 -0.22
C VAL A 106 -17.55 -4.58 -0.32
N GLU A 107 -18.26 -5.09 -1.33
CA GLU A 107 -19.70 -4.81 -1.53
C GLU A 107 -20.55 -5.30 -0.35
N ALA A 108 -20.22 -6.46 0.20
CA ALA A 108 -20.94 -7.05 1.32
C ALA A 108 -20.68 -6.33 2.66
N CYS A 109 -19.61 -5.56 2.79
CA CYS A 109 -19.25 -4.89 4.02
C CYS A 109 -20.16 -3.70 4.32
N PRO A 110 -20.87 -3.66 5.49
CA PRO A 110 -21.77 -2.55 5.82
C PRO A 110 -21.06 -1.33 6.41
N ILE A 111 -19.80 -1.46 6.84
CA ILE A 111 -19.08 -0.40 7.54
C ILE A 111 -18.29 0.45 6.57
N GLU A 112 -18.45 1.76 6.66
CA GLU A 112 -17.69 2.77 5.92
C GLU A 112 -16.71 3.48 6.83
N ILE A 113 -15.49 3.68 6.30
CA ILE A 113 -14.39 4.35 6.99
C ILE A 113 -13.77 5.41 6.07
N PRO A 114 -13.10 6.43 6.58
CA PRO A 114 -12.35 7.36 5.76
C PRO A 114 -11.37 6.64 4.85
N ASN A 115 -11.37 6.95 3.56
CA ASN A 115 -10.43 6.34 2.61
C ASN A 115 -9.06 6.98 2.76
N TYR A 116 -8.14 6.25 3.36
CA TYR A 116 -6.75 6.68 3.51
C TYR A 116 -6.07 6.96 2.16
N TYR A 117 -6.37 6.16 1.11
CA TYR A 117 -5.80 6.38 -0.21
C TYR A 117 -6.27 7.70 -0.85
N ASP A 118 -7.47 8.13 -0.51
CA ASP A 118 -8.04 9.43 -0.93
C ASP A 118 -7.78 10.56 0.07
N GLU A 119 -6.78 10.44 0.94
CA GLU A 119 -6.47 11.45 1.96
C GLU A 119 -7.69 11.78 2.87
N GLY A 120 -8.62 10.84 3.01
CA GLY A 120 -9.84 11.01 3.79
C GLY A 120 -10.95 11.82 3.11
N VAL A 121 -10.78 12.25 1.85
CA VAL A 121 -11.81 12.96 1.08
C VAL A 121 -12.99 12.06 0.76
N GLY A 122 -12.71 10.79 0.43
CA GLY A 122 -13.71 9.76 0.18
C GLY A 122 -13.88 8.79 1.34
N MET A 123 -14.86 7.92 1.22
CA MET A 123 -15.11 6.79 2.13
C MET A 123 -14.83 5.48 1.42
N VAL A 124 -14.36 4.49 2.17
CA VAL A 124 -14.17 3.13 1.72
C VAL A 124 -14.79 2.17 2.74
N LYS A 125 -15.04 0.93 2.35
CA LYS A 125 -15.54 -0.08 3.30
C LYS A 125 -14.43 -0.54 4.25
N ALA A 126 -14.78 -1.05 5.44
CA ALA A 126 -13.80 -1.66 6.35
C ALA A 126 -13.13 -2.91 5.74
N ALA A 127 -13.81 -3.63 4.84
CA ALA A 127 -13.19 -4.57 3.91
C ALA A 127 -12.98 -3.83 2.58
N TYR A 128 -11.74 -3.64 2.14
CA TYR A 128 -11.43 -2.80 1.00
C TYR A 128 -10.30 -3.35 0.12
N ILE A 129 -10.27 -2.91 -1.12
CA ILE A 129 -9.12 -2.97 -2.01
C ILE A 129 -8.66 -1.51 -2.15
N PRO A 130 -7.37 -1.19 -1.92
CA PRO A 130 -6.89 0.19 -1.86
C PRO A 130 -7.27 1.03 -3.08
N PHE A 131 -7.09 0.48 -4.27
CA PHE A 131 -7.50 1.07 -5.56
C PHE A 131 -7.50 -0.03 -6.65
N PRO A 132 -8.16 0.19 -7.81
CA PRO A 132 -8.37 -0.87 -8.81
C PRO A 132 -7.10 -1.49 -9.39
N GLN A 133 -5.98 -0.73 -9.44
CA GLN A 133 -4.69 -1.19 -9.96
C GLN A 133 -3.73 -1.64 -8.85
N ALA A 134 -4.23 -1.93 -7.64
CA ALA A 134 -3.42 -2.33 -6.50
C ALA A 134 -2.54 -3.57 -6.83
N VAL A 135 -1.33 -3.58 -6.30
CA VAL A 135 -0.40 -4.72 -6.40
C VAL A 135 0.16 -5.01 -5.01
N PRO A 136 -0.15 -6.19 -4.44
CA PRO A 136 -1.05 -7.22 -4.96
C PRO A 136 -2.50 -6.75 -5.04
N LEU A 137 -3.27 -7.29 -6.01
CA LEU A 137 -4.71 -7.05 -6.10
C LEU A 137 -5.43 -7.95 -5.10
N CYS A 138 -5.45 -7.54 -3.85
CA CYS A 138 -5.98 -8.32 -2.74
C CYS A 138 -6.75 -7.41 -1.79
N ALA A 139 -7.88 -7.89 -1.28
CA ALA A 139 -8.62 -7.19 -0.26
C ALA A 139 -7.88 -7.17 1.08
N THR A 140 -8.22 -6.21 1.91
CA THR A 140 -7.72 -6.08 3.30
C THR A 140 -8.90 -5.73 4.19
N ILE A 141 -8.95 -6.26 5.40
CA ILE A 141 -9.96 -5.90 6.39
C ILE A 141 -9.30 -5.06 7.48
N ASP A 142 -9.81 -3.86 7.67
CA ASP A 142 -9.41 -2.99 8.79
C ASP A 142 -10.12 -3.46 10.07
N LYS A 143 -9.36 -4.13 10.94
CA LYS A 143 -9.90 -4.70 12.17
C LYS A 143 -10.29 -3.65 13.21
N ASP A 144 -9.74 -2.47 13.15
CA ASP A 144 -10.05 -1.39 14.09
C ASP A 144 -11.51 -0.90 13.91
N TYR A 145 -12.05 -1.07 12.71
CA TYR A 145 -13.43 -0.71 12.37
C TYR A 145 -14.35 -1.91 12.12
N CYS A 146 -13.81 -3.10 11.96
CA CYS A 146 -14.57 -4.30 11.65
C CYS A 146 -15.44 -4.74 12.83
N ILE A 147 -16.74 -4.87 12.61
CA ILE A 147 -17.71 -5.35 13.61
C ILE A 147 -17.89 -6.87 13.62
N GLU A 148 -17.07 -7.61 12.89
CA GLU A 148 -17.09 -9.08 12.82
C GLU A 148 -18.46 -9.68 12.44
N CYS A 149 -19.19 -9.03 11.55
CA CYS A 149 -20.51 -9.48 11.10
C CYS A 149 -20.46 -10.67 10.13
N MET A 150 -19.30 -11.11 9.67
CA MET A 150 -19.03 -12.24 8.79
C MET A 150 -19.70 -12.18 7.39
N LEU A 151 -20.23 -11.02 6.97
CA LEU A 151 -20.83 -10.90 5.65
C LEU A 151 -19.81 -11.00 4.53
N CYS A 152 -18.58 -10.49 4.74
CA CYS A 152 -17.48 -10.64 3.78
C CYS A 152 -17.05 -12.10 3.58
N ASP A 153 -17.07 -12.91 4.65
CA ASP A 153 -16.77 -14.35 4.59
C ASP A 153 -17.83 -15.08 3.77
N GLN A 154 -19.12 -14.82 4.05
CA GLN A 154 -20.24 -15.40 3.31
C GLN A 154 -20.25 -15.02 1.82
N ALA A 155 -19.78 -13.83 1.49
CA ALA A 155 -19.73 -13.32 0.11
C ALA A 155 -18.48 -13.81 -0.66
N CYS A 156 -17.49 -14.40 0.02
CA CYS A 156 -16.25 -14.81 -0.60
C CYS A 156 -16.34 -16.24 -1.17
N GLU A 157 -16.62 -16.37 -2.47
CA GLU A 157 -16.70 -17.68 -3.14
C GLU A 157 -15.39 -18.49 -3.07
N ARG A 158 -14.26 -17.80 -2.90
CA ARG A 158 -12.94 -18.44 -2.81
C ARG A 158 -12.58 -18.88 -1.39
N GLY A 159 -13.35 -18.46 -0.38
CA GLY A 159 -13.03 -18.73 1.02
C GLY A 159 -11.72 -18.09 1.49
N ALA A 160 -11.34 -16.96 0.87
CA ALA A 160 -10.08 -16.29 1.17
C ALA A 160 -10.10 -15.44 2.46
N ILE A 161 -11.24 -15.32 3.14
CA ILE A 161 -11.34 -14.53 4.37
C ILE A 161 -10.93 -15.38 5.57
N ASP A 162 -10.00 -14.86 6.37
CA ASP A 162 -9.55 -15.48 7.63
C ASP A 162 -9.49 -14.43 8.75
N HIS A 163 -10.56 -14.31 9.51
CA HIS A 163 -10.66 -13.41 10.65
C HIS A 163 -9.74 -13.76 11.83
N ASN A 164 -9.15 -14.97 11.82
CA ASN A 164 -8.22 -15.44 12.86
C ASN A 164 -6.75 -15.25 12.46
N GLN A 165 -6.47 -14.71 11.28
CA GLN A 165 -5.11 -14.46 10.82
C GLN A 165 -4.32 -13.63 11.84
N GLN A 166 -3.11 -14.07 12.14
CA GLN A 166 -2.23 -13.39 13.10
C GLN A 166 -1.09 -12.67 12.37
N PRO A 167 -0.59 -11.55 12.92
CA PRO A 167 0.65 -10.96 12.45
C PRO A 167 1.79 -11.98 12.51
N SER A 168 2.72 -11.88 11.57
CA SER A 168 3.87 -12.78 11.48
C SER A 168 5.18 -12.00 11.36
N GLU A 169 6.29 -12.67 11.66
CA GLU A 169 7.63 -12.12 11.50
C GLU A 169 8.40 -12.91 10.44
N ILE A 170 9.08 -12.16 9.57
CA ILE A 170 9.96 -12.70 8.53
C ILE A 170 11.38 -12.23 8.85
N LYS A 171 12.34 -13.16 8.85
CA LYS A 171 13.75 -12.84 9.03
C LYS A 171 14.46 -12.93 7.70
N LEU A 172 15.17 -11.87 7.34
CA LEU A 172 15.87 -11.73 6.08
C LEU A 172 17.35 -11.47 6.34
N ASP A 173 18.22 -12.19 5.62
CA ASP A 173 19.66 -11.94 5.61
C ASP A 173 20.01 -11.24 4.31
N VAL A 174 20.52 -10.01 4.39
CA VAL A 174 20.77 -9.16 3.23
C VAL A 174 22.13 -8.46 3.32
N GLY A 175 22.76 -8.27 2.16
CA GLY A 175 24.05 -7.56 2.09
C GLY A 175 23.92 -6.04 2.19
N THR A 176 22.78 -5.49 1.74
CA THR A 176 22.55 -4.05 1.64
C THR A 176 21.09 -3.71 1.90
N ILE A 177 20.86 -2.56 2.51
CA ILE A 177 19.53 -1.99 2.73
C ILE A 177 19.44 -0.66 1.98
N ILE A 178 18.40 -0.52 1.15
CA ILE A 178 18.12 0.72 0.44
C ILE A 178 16.82 1.30 0.99
N ALA A 179 16.91 2.49 1.57
CA ALA A 179 15.76 3.21 2.10
C ALA A 179 15.13 4.07 0.99
N ALA A 180 13.89 3.74 0.62
CA ALA A 180 13.07 4.45 -0.37
C ALA A 180 11.71 4.82 0.25
N THR A 181 11.72 5.30 1.49
CA THR A 181 10.55 5.49 2.35
C THR A 181 9.64 6.65 1.92
N GLY A 182 10.07 7.44 0.92
CA GLY A 182 9.30 8.55 0.40
C GLY A 182 9.24 9.74 1.37
N TYR A 183 8.10 10.42 1.39
CA TYR A 183 7.84 11.56 2.28
C TYR A 183 6.41 11.49 2.80
N ASP A 184 6.17 12.11 3.93
CA ASP A 184 4.83 12.40 4.43
C ASP A 184 4.49 13.86 4.15
N PRO A 185 3.28 14.18 3.62
CA PRO A 185 2.84 15.55 3.44
C PRO A 185 2.86 16.30 4.77
N PHE A 186 3.19 17.59 4.69
CA PHE A 186 3.12 18.44 5.87
C PHE A 186 1.66 18.60 6.33
N ASP A 187 1.39 18.40 7.61
CA ASP A 187 0.09 18.67 8.22
C ASP A 187 -0.03 20.16 8.55
N PRO A 188 -0.88 20.92 7.82
CA PRO A 188 -1.05 22.34 8.07
C PRO A 188 -1.99 22.67 9.23
N SER A 189 -2.61 21.69 9.88
CA SER A 189 -3.60 21.91 10.96
C SER A 189 -3.03 22.71 12.14
N GLY A 190 -1.73 22.55 12.41
CA GLY A 190 -1.01 23.29 13.44
C GLY A 190 -0.74 24.77 13.10
N ILE A 191 -0.93 25.19 11.84
CA ILE A 191 -0.73 26.57 11.41
C ILE A 191 -2.07 27.27 11.22
N TYR A 192 -2.53 27.90 12.29
CA TYR A 192 -3.85 28.54 12.37
C TYR A 192 -4.15 29.53 11.23
N GLN A 193 -3.13 30.22 10.74
CA GLN A 193 -3.25 31.22 9.66
C GLN A 193 -3.75 30.63 8.34
N TYR A 194 -3.46 29.36 8.06
CA TYR A 194 -3.91 28.71 6.84
C TYR A 194 -5.40 28.39 6.86
N GLY A 195 -5.97 28.18 8.06
CA GLY A 195 -7.37 27.87 8.22
C GLY A 195 -7.77 26.43 7.84
N TYR A 196 -6.79 25.55 7.60
CA TYR A 196 -7.02 24.15 7.34
C TYR A 196 -7.73 23.48 8.54
N GLY A 197 -8.72 22.63 8.26
CA GLY A 197 -9.59 22.04 9.27
C GLY A 197 -10.63 23.00 9.89
N ARG A 198 -10.59 24.30 9.54
CA ARG A 198 -11.56 25.32 9.98
C ARG A 198 -12.50 25.76 8.87
N TYR A 199 -11.99 25.84 7.67
CA TYR A 199 -12.76 26.22 6.48
C TYR A 199 -12.77 25.04 5.50
N SER A 200 -13.95 24.61 5.10
CA SER A 200 -14.14 23.45 4.21
C SER A 200 -13.56 23.61 2.82
N ASN A 201 -13.24 24.83 2.41
CA ASN A 201 -12.62 25.14 1.12
C ASN A 201 -11.09 25.33 1.20
N VAL A 202 -10.49 25.07 2.36
CA VAL A 202 -9.02 25.05 2.53
C VAL A 202 -8.60 23.60 2.59
N ILE A 203 -7.97 23.14 1.53
CA ILE A 203 -7.55 21.76 1.33
C ILE A 203 -6.05 21.68 1.03
N THR A 204 -5.45 20.52 1.21
CA THR A 204 -4.06 20.26 0.87
C THR A 204 -3.89 19.98 -0.62
N GLY A 205 -2.63 20.01 -1.10
CA GLY A 205 -2.31 19.62 -2.48
C GLY A 205 -2.64 18.16 -2.79
N MET A 206 -2.49 17.26 -1.82
CA MET A 206 -2.83 15.85 -2.02
C MET A 206 -4.35 15.62 -2.06
N GLU A 207 -5.12 16.32 -1.24
CA GLU A 207 -6.58 16.25 -1.30
C GLU A 207 -7.11 16.71 -2.66
N ILE A 208 -6.58 17.81 -3.24
CA ILE A 208 -7.02 18.26 -4.56
C ILE A 208 -6.61 17.25 -5.66
N GLU A 209 -5.42 16.65 -5.59
CA GLU A 209 -5.00 15.58 -6.51
C GLU A 209 -6.01 14.42 -6.50
N ARG A 210 -6.48 14.03 -5.32
CA ARG A 210 -7.51 12.97 -5.22
C ARG A 210 -8.88 13.42 -5.71
N MET A 211 -9.26 14.68 -5.48
CA MET A 211 -10.55 15.20 -5.94
C MET A 211 -10.65 15.32 -7.48
N ILE A 212 -9.55 15.56 -8.18
CA ILE A 212 -9.52 15.72 -9.64
C ILE A 212 -9.18 14.41 -10.36
N ASN A 213 -8.70 13.40 -9.65
CA ASN A 213 -8.37 12.11 -10.23
C ASN A 213 -9.65 11.32 -10.53
N ALA A 214 -9.70 10.70 -11.71
CA ALA A 214 -10.87 9.93 -12.17
C ALA A 214 -10.85 8.45 -11.74
N SER A 215 -9.80 8.01 -11.00
CA SER A 215 -9.60 6.60 -10.60
C SER A 215 -9.65 6.42 -9.09
#